data_63795d072a6f7fcf414ac5faae5b54ed
#
_entry.id   63795d072a6f7fcf414ac5faae5b54ed
#
_cell.length_a   1.000
_cell.length_b   1.000
_cell.length_c   1.000
_cell.angle_alpha   90.00
_cell.angle_beta   90.00
_cell.angle_gamma   90.00
#
_symmetry.space_group_name_H-M   'P 1'
#
loop_
_entity.id
_entity.type
_entity.pdbx_description
1 polymer ?
#
loop_
_entity_poly.entity_id
_entity_poly.type
_entity_poly.pdbx_seq_one_letter_code
_entity_poly.pdbx_strand_id
1 'polypeptide(L)'
;MKQRSIAAALSAASLAAVLTVSGTVRPEIATAADKAPVNVGLIYSKTGLLGGYGAQYAEGFAIGLDYATHGTGMANGHKIVVTERDDAGDPSKAVAAAKELIGGGTKIIAGSTSSGVALQVAPLAAENKVLFISGPAAADAITGDNAYTFRSGRQTYQDVATAGTAVGNLHGKSVLVLAQDGAFGQANFKAVEAVLGTEKGATVSSLYVPLSASDFAPFAQKIKDAKPDLLFVAWAGATGEALFKTLDDQGVFSVTKVVTGLADRASYATFKPVESKITFLSYYFYQAPKTKANDFLIDALKKQGKVPDLFDPDGFVAAQMIVHAVEKADGDDPAKTTAALNDWSFDAPKGRETIRGSDHAVLQPMYLAKLSGSEPQLVKTLDANEVAPPPHPFK
;
A
#
# COMPACT_ATOMS: atom_id res chain seq x y z
N MET A 1 -95.23 16.27 21.43
CA MET A 1 -96.55 15.95 20.86
C MET A 1 -96.33 14.94 19.73
N LYS A 2 -96.91 13.78 19.91
CA LYS A 2 -97.53 12.86 18.92
C LYS A 2 -96.60 12.40 17.76
N GLN A 3 -96.14 11.10 17.79
CA GLN A 3 -96.91 9.94 17.22
C GLN A 3 -96.98 10.00 15.68
N ARG A 4 -96.61 9.00 14.91
CA ARG A 4 -96.89 7.54 14.86
C ARG A 4 -96.13 6.92 13.69
N SER A 5 -95.52 5.79 13.90
CA SER A 5 -95.58 4.53 13.18
C SER A 5 -96.22 4.51 11.78
N ILE A 6 -95.72 3.76 10.84
CA ILE A 6 -96.30 2.59 10.22
C ILE A 6 -95.19 1.82 9.46
N ALA A 7 -95.18 0.51 9.65
CA ALA A 7 -94.38 -0.48 8.97
C ALA A 7 -95.01 -0.89 7.63
N ALA A 8 -94.22 -1.29 6.67
CA ALA A 8 -94.65 -2.27 5.65
C ALA A 8 -93.42 -2.99 5.10
N ALA A 9 -93.48 -4.29 5.21
CA ALA A 9 -92.51 -5.26 4.66
C ALA A 9 -92.75 -5.46 3.15
N LEU A 10 -91.72 -5.90 2.43
CA LEU A 10 -91.84 -7.06 1.53
C LEU A 10 -90.57 -7.24 0.64
N SER A 11 -90.00 -8.43 0.76
CA SER A 11 -89.49 -9.33 -0.30
C SER A 11 -88.14 -9.04 -0.97
N ALA A 12 -87.18 -9.77 -0.54
CA ALA A 12 -86.32 -10.74 -1.21
C ALA A 12 -86.02 -10.57 -2.73
N ALA A 13 -84.76 -10.33 -3.03
CA ALA A 13 -84.07 -10.97 -4.17
C ALA A 13 -82.58 -11.04 -3.87
N SER A 14 -82.09 -12.24 -3.57
CA SER A 14 -80.70 -12.58 -3.40
C SER A 14 -80.03 -12.54 -4.75
N LEU A 15 -79.06 -11.64 -4.93
CA LEU A 15 -78.10 -11.72 -6.03
C LEU A 15 -76.69 -11.90 -5.40
N ALA A 16 -76.24 -13.13 -5.42
CA ALA A 16 -74.87 -13.49 -4.99
C ALA A 16 -73.88 -12.95 -6.02
N ALA A 17 -73.23 -11.85 -5.68
CA ALA A 17 -72.00 -11.38 -6.42
C ALA A 17 -70.80 -12.14 -5.90
N VAL A 18 -70.30 -13.08 -6.68
CA VAL A 18 -69.03 -13.74 -6.48
C VAL A 18 -67.94 -12.70 -6.78
N LEU A 19 -67.36 -12.07 -5.78
CA LEU A 19 -66.14 -11.29 -5.87
C LEU A 19 -64.95 -12.25 -5.98
N THR A 20 -64.46 -12.52 -7.21
CA THR A 20 -63.15 -13.11 -7.45
C THR A 20 -62.11 -12.09 -7.06
N VAL A 21 -61.56 -12.23 -5.86
CA VAL A 21 -60.32 -11.53 -5.46
C VAL A 21 -59.19 -12.14 -6.26
N SER A 22 -58.86 -11.55 -7.40
CA SER A 22 -57.62 -11.82 -8.10
C SER A 22 -56.46 -11.26 -7.25
N GLY A 23 -55.95 -12.07 -6.35
CA GLY A 23 -54.74 -11.79 -5.63
C GLY A 23 -53.60 -11.71 -6.64
N THR A 24 -53.17 -10.51 -7.00
CA THR A 24 -51.85 -10.31 -7.64
C THR A 24 -50.80 -10.70 -6.62
N VAL A 25 -50.27 -11.92 -6.73
CA VAL A 25 -49.05 -12.34 -6.06
C VAL A 25 -47.98 -11.45 -6.68
N ARG A 26 -47.63 -10.36 -5.98
CA ARG A 26 -46.37 -9.66 -6.25
C ARG A 26 -45.27 -10.66 -5.93
N PRO A 27 -44.34 -10.92 -6.85
CA PRO A 27 -43.15 -11.68 -6.46
C PRO A 27 -42.47 -10.86 -5.37
N GLU A 28 -42.43 -11.38 -4.18
CA GLU A 28 -41.54 -10.91 -3.12
C GLU A 28 -40.14 -11.05 -3.72
N ILE A 29 -39.52 -9.92 -4.06
CA ILE A 29 -38.09 -9.90 -4.37
C ILE A 29 -37.44 -10.34 -3.07
N ALA A 30 -37.08 -11.61 -3.00
CA ALA A 30 -36.25 -12.11 -1.92
C ALA A 30 -34.99 -11.24 -1.91
N THR A 31 -34.90 -10.30 -0.97
CA THR A 31 -33.68 -9.66 -0.62
C THR A 31 -32.72 -10.80 -0.22
N ALA A 32 -31.68 -11.02 -0.99
CA ALA A 32 -30.64 -11.96 -0.61
C ALA A 32 -30.27 -11.62 0.83
N ALA A 33 -30.41 -12.59 1.74
CA ALA A 33 -30.05 -12.37 3.12
C ALA A 33 -28.58 -11.92 3.16
N ASP A 34 -28.30 -10.81 3.84
CA ASP A 34 -26.92 -10.33 4.01
C ASP A 34 -26.10 -11.47 4.60
N LYS A 35 -24.97 -11.79 3.94
CA LYS A 35 -24.02 -12.78 4.45
C LYS A 35 -23.33 -12.23 5.68
N ALA A 36 -22.70 -13.10 6.47
CA ALA A 36 -21.92 -12.67 7.63
C ALA A 36 -20.86 -11.64 7.22
N PRO A 37 -20.68 -10.54 7.98
CA PRO A 37 -19.69 -9.54 7.65
C PRO A 37 -18.26 -10.13 7.72
N VAL A 38 -17.36 -9.60 6.90
CA VAL A 38 -15.93 -9.89 6.93
C VAL A 38 -15.21 -8.79 7.69
N ASN A 39 -14.54 -9.16 8.77
CA ASN A 39 -13.76 -8.24 9.58
C ASN A 39 -12.33 -8.12 9.06
N VAL A 40 -11.88 -6.89 8.83
CA VAL A 40 -10.54 -6.54 8.36
C VAL A 40 -9.85 -5.69 9.42
N GLY A 41 -8.67 -6.11 9.87
CA GLY A 41 -7.80 -5.31 10.71
C GLY A 41 -6.87 -4.45 9.85
N LEU A 42 -6.89 -3.13 10.02
CA LEU A 42 -5.97 -2.21 9.37
C LEU A 42 -4.99 -1.66 10.40
N ILE A 43 -3.75 -2.19 10.38
CA ILE A 43 -2.67 -1.82 11.32
C ILE A 43 -1.65 -0.98 10.56
N TYR A 44 -1.50 0.29 10.91
CA TYR A 44 -0.59 1.19 10.22
C TYR A 44 -0.10 2.31 11.15
N SER A 45 0.96 3.02 10.78
CA SER A 45 1.48 4.13 11.56
C SER A 45 0.59 5.36 11.41
N LYS A 46 -0.40 5.52 12.31
CA LYS A 46 -1.21 6.74 12.40
C LYS A 46 -0.41 7.88 13.00
N THR A 47 0.55 7.55 13.86
CA THR A 47 1.43 8.47 14.56
C THR A 47 2.90 8.08 14.40
N GLY A 48 3.82 8.89 14.93
CA GLY A 48 5.25 8.64 14.88
C GLY A 48 5.91 9.06 13.57
N LEU A 49 7.14 8.55 13.36
CA LEU A 49 8.03 8.95 12.26
C LEU A 49 7.41 8.76 10.86
N LEU A 50 6.56 7.75 10.70
CA LEU A 50 5.92 7.38 9.44
C LEU A 50 4.44 7.80 9.37
N GLY A 51 3.96 8.65 10.28
CA GLY A 51 2.55 9.04 10.37
C GLY A 51 2.00 9.65 9.07
N GLY A 52 2.78 10.47 8.38
CA GLY A 52 2.39 11.03 7.07
C GLY A 52 2.15 9.96 6.02
N TYR A 53 3.01 8.93 5.98
CA TYR A 53 2.87 7.79 5.06
C TYR A 53 1.66 6.92 5.42
N GLY A 54 1.44 6.72 6.73
CA GLY A 54 0.26 5.99 7.21
C GLY A 54 -1.05 6.69 6.84
N ALA A 55 -1.08 8.01 6.91
CA ALA A 55 -2.26 8.79 6.51
C ALA A 55 -2.59 8.61 5.02
N GLN A 56 -1.59 8.68 4.13
CA GLN A 56 -1.76 8.41 2.70
C GLN A 56 -2.27 6.97 2.47
N TYR A 57 -1.64 5.99 3.13
CA TYR A 57 -2.05 4.59 3.01
C TYR A 57 -3.52 4.36 3.42
N ALA A 58 -3.94 4.93 4.55
CA ALA A 58 -5.32 4.79 5.02
C ALA A 58 -6.33 5.50 4.10
N GLU A 59 -5.98 6.67 3.58
CA GLU A 59 -6.81 7.41 2.62
C GLU A 59 -6.95 6.61 1.31
N GLY A 60 -5.82 6.12 0.78
CA GLY A 60 -5.83 5.25 -0.40
C GLY A 60 -6.63 3.97 -0.19
N PHE A 61 -6.55 3.36 1.01
CA PHE A 61 -7.32 2.17 1.36
C PHE A 61 -8.83 2.43 1.33
N ALA A 62 -9.29 3.54 1.91
CA ALA A 62 -10.70 3.92 1.90
C ALA A 62 -11.23 4.15 0.47
N ILE A 63 -10.44 4.85 -0.37
CA ILE A 63 -10.79 5.10 -1.78
C ILE A 63 -10.77 3.79 -2.57
N GLY A 64 -9.79 2.91 -2.33
CA GLY A 64 -9.69 1.61 -2.97
C GLY A 64 -10.84 0.67 -2.60
N LEU A 65 -11.31 0.73 -1.35
CA LEU A 65 -12.47 -0.02 -0.90
C LEU A 65 -13.74 0.45 -1.61
N ASP A 66 -13.93 1.78 -1.72
CA ASP A 66 -15.04 2.37 -2.47
C ASP A 66 -15.02 1.93 -3.94
N TYR A 67 -13.85 1.99 -4.59
CA TYR A 67 -13.66 1.54 -5.96
C TYR A 67 -13.99 0.06 -6.14
N ALA A 68 -13.38 -0.81 -5.34
CA ALA A 68 -13.47 -2.25 -5.51
C ALA A 68 -14.86 -2.80 -5.17
N THR A 69 -15.58 -2.15 -4.26
CA THR A 69 -16.96 -2.50 -3.88
C THR A 69 -18.03 -1.73 -4.68
N HIS A 70 -17.63 -0.91 -5.64
CA HIS A 70 -18.55 -0.03 -6.40
C HIS A 70 -19.41 0.86 -5.49
N GLY A 71 -18.82 1.38 -4.40
CA GLY A 71 -19.51 2.27 -3.46
C GLY A 71 -20.43 1.58 -2.46
N THR A 72 -20.55 0.25 -2.49
CA THR A 72 -21.48 -0.50 -1.63
C THR A 72 -20.90 -0.90 -0.28
N GLY A 73 -19.57 -0.96 -0.15
CA GLY A 73 -18.87 -1.54 1.00
C GLY A 73 -19.06 -3.05 1.13
N MET A 74 -19.56 -3.71 0.08
CA MET A 74 -19.91 -5.14 0.07
C MET A 74 -19.04 -5.89 -0.95
N ALA A 75 -18.60 -7.09 -0.58
CA ALA A 75 -17.94 -8.04 -1.47
C ALA A 75 -18.75 -9.34 -1.51
N ASN A 76 -19.33 -9.67 -2.65
CA ASN A 76 -20.20 -10.84 -2.84
C ASN A 76 -21.28 -11.03 -1.75
N GLY A 77 -21.89 -9.93 -1.29
CA GLY A 77 -22.92 -9.94 -0.24
C GLY A 77 -22.36 -9.94 1.20
N HIS A 78 -21.05 -9.93 1.39
CA HIS A 78 -20.41 -9.75 2.69
C HIS A 78 -20.05 -8.27 2.90
N LYS A 79 -20.53 -7.68 3.99
CA LYS A 79 -20.12 -6.32 4.38
C LYS A 79 -18.66 -6.36 4.85
N ILE A 80 -17.82 -5.50 4.29
CA ILE A 80 -16.44 -5.32 4.77
C ILE A 80 -16.45 -4.36 5.95
N VAL A 81 -15.99 -4.84 7.12
CA VAL A 81 -15.92 -4.05 8.35
C VAL A 81 -14.45 -3.85 8.73
N VAL A 82 -13.99 -2.60 8.66
CA VAL A 82 -12.59 -2.25 8.91
C VAL A 82 -12.41 -1.76 10.34
N THR A 83 -11.44 -2.35 11.06
CA THR A 83 -11.01 -1.92 12.39
C THR A 83 -9.57 -1.44 12.33
N GLU A 84 -9.34 -0.15 12.58
CA GLU A 84 -8.03 0.45 12.53
C GLU A 84 -7.28 0.36 13.87
N ARG A 85 -5.95 0.17 13.79
CA ARG A 85 -5.03 0.23 14.94
C ARG A 85 -3.78 1.03 14.57
N ASP A 86 -3.29 1.80 15.52
CA ASP A 86 -2.04 2.57 15.38
C ASP A 86 -0.86 1.75 15.86
N ASP A 87 0.07 1.43 14.95
CA ASP A 87 1.33 0.79 15.31
C ASP A 87 2.41 1.80 15.74
N ALA A 88 2.25 3.09 15.45
CA ALA A 88 3.22 4.15 15.69
C ALA A 88 4.63 3.83 15.14
N GLY A 89 4.75 2.90 14.19
CA GLY A 89 6.02 2.34 13.70
C GLY A 89 6.72 1.38 14.68
N ASP A 90 6.06 1.00 15.77
CA ASP A 90 6.57 0.12 16.84
C ASP A 90 6.11 -1.35 16.61
N PRO A 91 7.05 -2.29 16.37
CA PRO A 91 6.72 -3.69 16.17
C PRO A 91 5.94 -4.33 17.35
N SER A 92 6.22 -3.93 18.59
CA SER A 92 5.57 -4.50 19.76
C SER A 92 4.10 -4.09 19.84
N LYS A 93 3.80 -2.82 19.53
CA LYS A 93 2.41 -2.32 19.45
C LYS A 93 1.65 -3.01 18.33
N ALA A 94 2.28 -3.18 17.17
CA ALA A 94 1.65 -3.86 16.04
C ALA A 94 1.33 -5.33 16.35
N VAL A 95 2.26 -6.05 16.98
CA VAL A 95 2.04 -7.45 17.41
C VAL A 95 0.90 -7.53 18.43
N ALA A 96 0.83 -6.60 19.39
CA ALA A 96 -0.26 -6.57 20.36
C ALA A 96 -1.61 -6.33 19.68
N ALA A 97 -1.68 -5.36 18.77
CA ALA A 97 -2.87 -5.06 17.98
C ALA A 97 -3.30 -6.24 17.08
N ALA A 98 -2.34 -6.90 16.42
CA ALA A 98 -2.62 -8.07 15.60
C ALA A 98 -3.16 -9.23 16.44
N LYS A 99 -2.58 -9.52 17.61
CA LYS A 99 -3.08 -10.54 18.54
C LYS A 99 -4.50 -10.24 19.03
N GLU A 100 -4.80 -8.99 19.37
CA GLU A 100 -6.14 -8.56 19.76
C GLU A 100 -7.16 -8.81 18.63
N LEU A 101 -6.85 -8.39 17.42
CA LEU A 101 -7.72 -8.56 16.25
C LEU A 101 -7.94 -10.04 15.93
N ILE A 102 -6.87 -10.84 15.90
CA ILE A 102 -6.92 -12.30 15.65
C ILE A 102 -7.74 -12.99 16.74
N GLY A 103 -7.50 -12.66 18.01
CA GLY A 103 -8.28 -13.18 19.16
C GLY A 103 -9.76 -12.80 19.07
N GLY A 104 -10.10 -11.67 18.48
CA GLY A 104 -11.47 -11.24 18.16
C GLY A 104 -12.08 -11.90 16.92
N GLY A 105 -11.36 -12.82 16.25
CA GLY A 105 -11.87 -13.58 15.09
C GLY A 105 -11.54 -12.97 13.73
N THR A 106 -10.75 -11.88 13.66
CA THR A 106 -10.29 -11.30 12.39
C THR A 106 -9.40 -12.29 11.63
N LYS A 107 -9.71 -12.51 10.34
CA LYS A 107 -8.98 -13.44 9.45
C LYS A 107 -8.20 -12.73 8.35
N ILE A 108 -8.36 -11.42 8.22
CA ILE A 108 -7.68 -10.58 7.23
C ILE A 108 -7.09 -9.36 7.93
N ILE A 109 -5.78 -9.18 7.81
CA ILE A 109 -5.05 -8.02 8.33
C ILE A 109 -4.34 -7.33 7.18
N ALA A 110 -4.38 -6.00 7.11
CA ALA A 110 -3.64 -5.20 6.16
C ALA A 110 -2.82 -4.09 6.87
N GLY A 111 -1.79 -3.58 6.20
CA GLY A 111 -0.79 -2.66 6.74
C GLY A 111 0.58 -3.37 6.70
N SER A 112 1.68 -2.83 7.04
CA SER A 112 2.01 -1.62 7.77
C SER A 112 2.84 -0.68 6.87
N THR A 113 3.18 0.52 7.39
CA THR A 113 4.14 1.42 6.73
C THR A 113 5.60 1.10 7.09
N SER A 114 5.82 0.39 8.19
CA SER A 114 7.14 0.06 8.74
C SER A 114 7.56 -1.37 8.37
N SER A 115 8.74 -1.52 7.74
CA SER A 115 9.32 -2.84 7.47
C SER A 115 9.58 -3.65 8.74
N GLY A 116 10.02 -2.99 9.83
CA GLY A 116 10.22 -3.65 11.12
C GLY A 116 8.93 -4.20 11.71
N VAL A 117 7.82 -3.48 11.53
CA VAL A 117 6.48 -3.94 11.93
C VAL A 117 6.03 -5.12 11.08
N ALA A 118 6.08 -4.99 9.75
CA ALA A 118 5.60 -6.03 8.84
C ALA A 118 6.34 -7.36 9.05
N LEU A 119 7.66 -7.33 9.29
CA LEU A 119 8.48 -8.52 9.59
C LEU A 119 8.11 -9.22 10.90
N GLN A 120 7.43 -8.55 11.84
CA GLN A 120 6.95 -9.17 13.07
C GLN A 120 5.49 -9.63 12.96
N VAL A 121 4.68 -8.95 12.14
CA VAL A 121 3.28 -9.35 11.92
C VAL A 121 3.17 -10.55 10.98
N ALA A 122 4.03 -10.65 9.96
CA ALA A 122 4.00 -11.72 8.97
C ALA A 122 4.08 -13.14 9.58
N PRO A 123 5.06 -13.48 10.45
CA PRO A 123 5.10 -14.80 11.09
C PRO A 123 3.90 -15.04 12.00
N LEU A 124 3.43 -14.02 12.75
CA LEU A 124 2.25 -14.13 13.60
C LEU A 124 0.98 -14.46 12.79
N ALA A 125 0.82 -13.81 11.62
CA ALA A 125 -0.29 -14.10 10.72
C ALA A 125 -0.23 -15.51 10.17
N ALA A 126 0.95 -16.00 9.80
CA ALA A 126 1.16 -17.37 9.33
C ALA A 126 0.85 -18.42 10.42
N GLU A 127 1.34 -18.22 11.64
CA GLU A 127 1.08 -19.09 12.79
C GLU A 127 -0.42 -19.24 13.07
N ASN A 128 -1.18 -18.17 12.88
CA ASN A 128 -2.63 -18.11 13.12
C ASN A 128 -3.47 -18.35 11.85
N LYS A 129 -2.82 -18.64 10.72
CA LYS A 129 -3.49 -18.80 9.41
C LYS A 129 -4.41 -17.63 9.08
N VAL A 130 -3.88 -16.43 9.14
CA VAL A 130 -4.57 -15.17 8.83
C VAL A 130 -3.95 -14.57 7.57
N LEU A 131 -4.76 -14.14 6.61
CA LEU A 131 -4.27 -13.40 5.46
C LEU A 131 -3.69 -12.05 5.94
N PHE A 132 -2.40 -11.83 5.67
CA PHE A 132 -1.73 -10.56 5.92
C PHE A 132 -1.29 -9.91 4.61
N ILE A 133 -1.77 -8.69 4.35
CA ILE A 133 -1.37 -7.90 3.19
C ILE A 133 -0.53 -6.72 3.70
N SER A 134 0.79 -6.85 3.58
CA SER A 134 1.72 -5.78 3.94
C SER A 134 1.55 -4.58 3.00
N GLY A 135 1.46 -3.38 3.56
CA GLY A 135 1.28 -2.12 2.82
C GLY A 135 2.60 -1.55 2.27
N PRO A 136 2.91 -0.26 2.55
CA PRO A 136 4.10 0.43 2.05
C PRO A 136 5.45 -0.13 2.53
N ALA A 137 5.47 -0.99 3.53
CA ALA A 137 6.67 -1.64 4.06
C ALA A 137 7.43 -2.38 2.97
N ALA A 138 8.69 -1.99 2.69
CA ALA A 138 9.38 -2.37 1.46
C ALA A 138 10.39 -3.51 1.60
N ALA A 139 10.79 -3.93 2.82
CA ALA A 139 11.82 -4.96 2.97
C ALA A 139 11.46 -6.24 2.19
N ASP A 140 12.41 -6.77 1.42
CA ASP A 140 12.21 -7.93 0.55
C ASP A 140 11.75 -9.16 1.34
N ALA A 141 12.30 -9.36 2.53
CA ALA A 141 12.02 -10.50 3.40
C ALA A 141 10.60 -10.54 4.01
N ILE A 142 9.72 -9.58 3.69
CA ILE A 142 8.33 -9.59 4.19
C ILE A 142 7.52 -10.70 3.52
N THR A 143 7.77 -10.97 2.24
CA THR A 143 7.11 -12.03 1.46
C THR A 143 8.13 -13.09 1.03
N GLY A 144 7.65 -14.28 0.67
CA GLY A 144 8.51 -15.42 0.29
C GLY A 144 8.79 -16.43 1.40
N ASP A 145 8.44 -16.14 2.66
CA ASP A 145 8.68 -17.07 3.77
C ASP A 145 7.45 -17.91 4.15
N ASN A 146 6.25 -17.45 3.83
CA ASN A 146 5.01 -18.17 4.15
C ASN A 146 3.88 -17.85 3.17
N ALA A 147 2.90 -18.75 3.10
CA ALA A 147 1.77 -18.67 2.17
C ALA A 147 0.64 -17.71 2.61
N TYR A 148 0.74 -17.06 3.76
CA TYR A 148 -0.30 -16.18 4.30
C TYR A 148 0.04 -14.70 4.17
N THR A 149 1.29 -14.37 3.81
CA THR A 149 1.76 -12.98 3.72
C THR A 149 1.90 -12.54 2.28
N PHE A 150 1.20 -11.49 1.93
CA PHE A 150 1.21 -10.77 0.65
C PHE A 150 1.70 -9.34 0.85
N ARG A 151 1.84 -8.58 -0.24
CA ARG A 151 2.11 -7.14 -0.20
C ARG A 151 1.27 -6.39 -1.21
N SER A 152 0.97 -5.14 -0.93
CA SER A 152 0.35 -4.20 -1.87
C SER A 152 1.32 -3.16 -2.41
N GLY A 153 2.51 -3.07 -1.82
CA GLY A 153 3.58 -2.16 -2.20
C GLY A 153 4.78 -2.86 -2.85
N ARG A 154 5.73 -2.06 -3.33
CA ARG A 154 6.99 -2.53 -3.93
C ARG A 154 7.93 -3.17 -2.91
N GLN A 155 9.04 -3.72 -3.40
CA GLN A 155 10.16 -4.27 -2.63
C GLN A 155 11.41 -3.40 -2.76
N THR A 156 12.33 -3.47 -1.78
CA THR A 156 13.60 -2.74 -1.85
C THR A 156 14.44 -3.12 -3.06
N TYR A 157 14.40 -4.38 -3.50
CA TYR A 157 15.03 -4.79 -4.75
C TYR A 157 14.54 -3.96 -5.95
N GLN A 158 13.22 -3.76 -6.08
CA GLN A 158 12.63 -2.98 -7.18
C GLN A 158 13.09 -1.51 -7.14
N ASP A 159 13.19 -0.92 -5.95
CA ASP A 159 13.74 0.43 -5.78
C ASP A 159 15.17 0.51 -6.32
N VAL A 160 16.04 -0.41 -5.91
CA VAL A 160 17.44 -0.41 -6.31
C VAL A 160 17.63 -0.79 -7.78
N ALA A 161 16.87 -1.76 -8.29
CA ALA A 161 16.87 -2.11 -9.72
C ALA A 161 16.48 -0.90 -10.59
N THR A 162 15.47 -0.13 -10.14
CA THR A 162 15.06 1.12 -10.79
C THR A 162 16.21 2.14 -10.81
N ALA A 163 16.82 2.40 -9.67
CA ALA A 163 17.99 3.29 -9.55
C ALA A 163 19.14 2.80 -10.45
N GLY A 164 19.37 1.50 -10.46
CA GLY A 164 20.41 0.84 -11.27
C GLY A 164 20.31 1.13 -12.76
N THR A 165 19.13 1.42 -13.29
CA THR A 165 18.97 1.80 -14.71
C THR A 165 19.45 3.20 -15.04
N ALA A 166 19.64 4.07 -14.03
CA ALA A 166 19.99 5.48 -14.20
C ALA A 166 21.42 5.82 -13.79
N VAL A 167 22.09 4.98 -12.99
CA VAL A 167 23.38 5.33 -12.40
C VAL A 167 24.59 5.03 -13.30
N GLY A 168 24.38 4.43 -14.46
CA GLY A 168 25.42 4.15 -15.45
C GLY A 168 26.33 2.96 -15.08
N ASN A 169 27.57 2.97 -15.59
CA ASN A 169 28.55 1.93 -15.29
C ASN A 169 29.16 2.13 -13.90
N LEU A 170 29.03 1.13 -13.04
CA LEU A 170 29.54 1.13 -11.67
C LEU A 170 30.69 0.15 -11.46
N HIS A 171 31.17 -0.55 -12.50
CA HIS A 171 32.30 -1.47 -12.38
C HIS A 171 33.53 -0.78 -11.82
N GLY A 172 34.06 -1.29 -10.69
CA GLY A 172 35.20 -0.73 -9.98
C GLY A 172 34.93 0.60 -9.26
N LYS A 173 33.66 1.03 -9.17
CA LYS A 173 33.23 2.24 -8.45
C LYS A 173 32.83 1.93 -7.01
N SER A 174 32.91 2.95 -6.15
CA SER A 174 32.49 2.89 -4.77
C SER A 174 31.05 3.39 -4.62
N VAL A 175 30.21 2.62 -3.94
CA VAL A 175 28.84 2.99 -3.56
C VAL A 175 28.73 2.98 -2.05
N LEU A 176 28.34 4.11 -1.47
CA LEU A 176 28.03 4.22 -0.04
C LEU A 176 26.51 4.28 0.13
N VAL A 177 25.97 3.39 0.97
CA VAL A 177 24.56 3.41 1.35
C VAL A 177 24.42 4.16 2.66
N LEU A 178 23.85 5.36 2.61
CA LEU A 178 23.39 6.09 3.79
C LEU A 178 21.98 5.65 4.13
N ALA A 179 21.80 4.99 5.25
CA ALA A 179 20.50 4.42 5.62
C ALA A 179 20.18 4.60 7.10
N GLN A 180 18.90 4.70 7.43
CA GLN A 180 18.44 4.58 8.81
C GLN A 180 18.75 3.18 9.33
N ASP A 181 19.23 3.09 10.58
CA ASP A 181 19.53 1.81 11.23
C ASP A 181 18.25 1.12 11.69
N GLY A 182 17.65 0.37 10.78
CA GLY A 182 16.42 -0.37 10.94
C GLY A 182 16.17 -1.33 9.77
N ALA A 183 15.10 -2.11 9.84
CA ALA A 183 14.82 -3.16 8.85
C ALA A 183 14.76 -2.63 7.40
N PHE A 184 14.20 -1.44 7.18
CA PHE A 184 14.14 -0.80 5.87
C PHE A 184 15.53 -0.46 5.33
N GLY A 185 16.38 0.19 6.16
CA GLY A 185 17.74 0.57 5.75
C GLY A 185 18.62 -0.64 5.50
N GLN A 186 18.54 -1.67 6.34
CA GLN A 186 19.29 -2.92 6.19
C GLN A 186 18.84 -3.70 4.94
N ALA A 187 17.54 -3.71 4.62
CA ALA A 187 17.02 -4.32 3.39
C ALA A 187 17.51 -3.57 2.14
N ASN A 188 17.51 -2.24 2.16
CA ASN A 188 18.08 -1.44 1.08
C ASN A 188 19.57 -1.72 0.87
N PHE A 189 20.35 -1.82 1.95
CA PHE A 189 21.75 -2.17 1.83
C PHE A 189 21.96 -3.51 1.11
N LYS A 190 21.22 -4.55 1.51
CA LYS A 190 21.27 -5.87 0.85
C LYS A 190 20.87 -5.80 -0.62
N ALA A 191 19.82 -5.03 -0.95
CA ALA A 191 19.41 -4.84 -2.34
C ALA A 191 20.48 -4.09 -3.15
N VAL A 192 21.14 -3.08 -2.57
CA VAL A 192 22.26 -2.37 -3.22
C VAL A 192 23.45 -3.29 -3.42
N GLU A 193 23.81 -4.14 -2.44
CA GLU A 193 24.84 -5.17 -2.62
C GLU A 193 24.51 -6.13 -3.76
N ALA A 194 23.26 -6.59 -3.85
CA ALA A 194 22.84 -7.49 -4.92
C ALA A 194 22.90 -6.80 -6.30
N VAL A 195 22.20 -5.68 -6.46
CA VAL A 195 22.01 -5.04 -7.78
C VAL A 195 23.23 -4.20 -8.19
N LEU A 196 23.70 -3.31 -7.32
CA LEU A 196 24.79 -2.40 -7.70
C LEU A 196 26.17 -3.03 -7.43
N GLY A 197 26.28 -3.84 -6.40
CA GLY A 197 27.50 -4.58 -6.09
C GLY A 197 27.70 -5.77 -7.04
N THR A 198 26.89 -6.82 -6.88
CA THR A 198 27.11 -8.10 -7.58
C THR A 198 26.85 -7.97 -9.09
N GLU A 199 25.70 -7.39 -9.50
CA GLU A 199 25.34 -7.34 -10.92
C GLU A 199 26.10 -6.25 -11.70
N LYS A 200 26.43 -5.10 -11.05
CA LYS A 200 27.09 -3.98 -11.72
C LYS A 200 28.58 -3.80 -11.35
N GLY A 201 29.11 -4.61 -10.44
CA GLY A 201 30.53 -4.66 -10.12
C GLY A 201 31.02 -3.50 -9.24
N ALA A 202 30.15 -2.85 -8.47
CA ALA A 202 30.53 -1.82 -7.51
C ALA A 202 31.07 -2.43 -6.21
N THR A 203 31.94 -1.66 -5.51
CA THR A 203 32.26 -1.94 -4.10
C THR A 203 31.25 -1.19 -3.23
N VAL A 204 30.44 -1.94 -2.47
CA VAL A 204 29.37 -1.37 -1.66
C VAL A 204 29.75 -1.33 -0.19
N SER A 205 29.44 -0.22 0.48
CA SER A 205 29.59 -0.05 1.93
C SER A 205 28.37 0.64 2.53
N SER A 206 28.18 0.54 3.84
CA SER A 206 27.04 1.15 4.54
C SER A 206 27.48 2.19 5.56
N LEU A 207 26.64 3.19 5.75
CA LEU A 207 26.68 4.16 6.83
C LEU A 207 25.31 4.23 7.47
N TYR A 208 25.13 3.52 8.58
CA TYR A 208 23.87 3.51 9.29
C TYR A 208 23.75 4.68 10.26
N VAL A 209 22.57 5.28 10.28
CA VAL A 209 22.18 6.39 11.16
C VAL A 209 21.12 5.90 12.13
N PRO A 210 21.33 6.00 13.45
CA PRO A 210 20.33 5.61 14.43
C PRO A 210 18.99 6.30 14.18
N LEU A 211 17.86 5.60 14.34
CA LEU A 211 16.52 6.17 14.20
C LEU A 211 16.24 7.35 15.14
N SER A 212 16.96 7.41 16.27
CA SER A 212 16.87 8.49 17.26
C SER A 212 17.75 9.70 16.93
N ALA A 213 18.56 9.64 15.86
CA ALA A 213 19.47 10.73 15.51
C ALA A 213 18.70 11.99 15.10
N SER A 214 19.09 13.14 15.63
CA SER A 214 18.59 14.47 15.26
C SER A 214 19.69 15.37 14.69
N ASP A 215 20.96 14.99 14.84
CA ASP A 215 22.12 15.65 14.22
C ASP A 215 22.72 14.76 13.15
N PHE A 216 22.73 15.24 11.90
CA PHE A 216 23.23 14.52 10.74
C PHE A 216 24.60 15.01 10.25
N ALA A 217 25.16 16.10 10.83
CA ALA A 217 26.44 16.67 10.44
C ALA A 217 27.63 15.68 10.54
N PRO A 218 27.74 14.84 11.60
CA PRO A 218 28.80 13.84 11.67
C PRO A 218 28.74 12.80 10.54
N PHE A 219 27.53 12.46 10.07
CA PHE A 219 27.34 11.52 8.96
C PHE A 219 27.68 12.17 7.62
N ALA A 220 27.28 13.42 7.41
CA ALA A 220 27.69 14.19 6.24
C ALA A 220 29.21 14.31 6.12
N GLN A 221 29.91 14.53 7.23
CA GLN A 221 31.38 14.58 7.25
C GLN A 221 31.98 13.21 6.85
N LYS A 222 31.48 12.09 7.39
CA LYS A 222 31.95 10.75 7.00
C LYS A 222 31.77 10.48 5.50
N ILE A 223 30.67 10.94 4.90
CA ILE A 223 30.45 10.81 3.46
C ILE A 223 31.50 11.62 2.67
N LYS A 224 31.79 12.84 3.11
CA LYS A 224 32.82 13.70 2.48
C LYS A 224 34.20 13.12 2.57
N ASP A 225 34.53 12.48 3.70
CA ASP A 225 35.84 11.82 3.91
C ASP A 225 35.95 10.57 3.02
N ALA A 226 34.88 9.79 2.91
CA ALA A 226 34.80 8.58 2.08
C ALA A 226 34.81 8.88 0.57
N LYS A 227 34.27 10.02 0.13
CA LYS A 227 34.13 10.43 -1.28
C LYS A 227 33.67 9.32 -2.21
N PRO A 228 32.51 8.69 -1.94
CA PRO A 228 32.03 7.60 -2.79
C PRO A 228 31.71 8.13 -4.20
N ASP A 229 31.87 7.29 -5.23
CA ASP A 229 31.42 7.61 -6.59
C ASP A 229 29.91 7.80 -6.66
N LEU A 230 29.16 7.08 -5.81
CA LEU A 230 27.70 7.16 -5.69
C LEU A 230 27.29 7.05 -4.22
N LEU A 231 26.43 7.96 -3.78
CA LEU A 231 25.70 7.87 -2.52
C LEU A 231 24.27 7.41 -2.79
N PHE A 232 23.91 6.23 -2.28
CA PHE A 232 22.52 5.75 -2.26
C PHE A 232 21.92 6.11 -0.91
N VAL A 233 20.86 6.94 -0.90
CA VAL A 233 20.19 7.35 0.34
C VAL A 233 18.89 6.57 0.52
N ALA A 234 18.85 5.69 1.53
CA ALA A 234 17.68 4.93 1.93
C ALA A 234 17.07 5.55 3.20
N TRP A 235 16.12 6.46 2.98
CA TRP A 235 15.55 7.24 4.07
C TRP A 235 14.03 7.27 4.00
N ALA A 236 13.37 7.28 5.18
CA ALA A 236 11.92 7.30 5.28
C ALA A 236 11.46 8.18 6.45
N GLY A 237 10.33 8.87 6.25
CA GLY A 237 9.62 9.59 7.30
C GLY A 237 10.16 10.99 7.61
N ALA A 238 9.65 11.56 8.70
CA ALA A 238 9.69 12.99 9.01
C ALA A 238 11.07 13.62 9.16
N THR A 239 12.14 12.83 9.35
CA THR A 239 13.52 13.37 9.48
C THR A 239 14.24 13.58 8.14
N GLY A 240 13.59 13.22 7.01
CA GLY A 240 14.19 13.35 5.68
C GLY A 240 14.58 14.78 5.33
N GLU A 241 13.71 15.75 5.62
CA GLU A 241 13.99 17.16 5.36
C GLU A 241 15.26 17.64 6.07
N ALA A 242 15.39 17.36 7.37
CA ALA A 242 16.56 17.74 8.15
C ALA A 242 17.84 17.06 7.63
N LEU A 243 17.76 15.78 7.24
CA LEU A 243 18.89 15.08 6.62
C LEU A 243 19.34 15.77 5.34
N PHE A 244 18.46 15.91 4.35
CA PHE A 244 18.84 16.46 3.03
C PHE A 244 19.33 17.89 3.12
N LYS A 245 18.72 18.71 4.01
CA LYS A 245 19.25 20.04 4.32
C LYS A 245 20.67 19.98 4.86
N THR A 246 20.96 19.09 5.80
CA THR A 246 22.31 18.93 6.36
C THR A 246 23.31 18.46 5.30
N LEU A 247 22.93 17.53 4.41
CA LEU A 247 23.79 17.07 3.32
C LEU A 247 24.14 18.23 2.36
N ASP A 248 23.19 19.12 2.09
CA ASP A 248 23.43 20.31 1.26
C ASP A 248 24.32 21.34 1.98
N ASP A 249 23.95 21.74 3.18
CA ASP A 249 24.72 22.70 4.00
C ASP A 249 26.21 22.25 4.18
N GLN A 250 26.45 20.95 4.29
CA GLN A 250 27.78 20.36 4.39
C GLN A 250 28.47 20.12 3.04
N GLY A 251 27.82 20.41 1.92
CA GLY A 251 28.40 20.29 0.58
C GLY A 251 28.58 18.87 0.06
N VAL A 252 27.82 17.89 0.56
CA VAL A 252 27.90 16.48 0.13
C VAL A 252 27.61 16.34 -1.37
N PHE A 253 26.64 17.07 -1.89
CA PHE A 253 26.27 17.04 -3.32
C PHE A 253 27.35 17.59 -4.28
N SER A 254 28.46 18.12 -3.74
CA SER A 254 29.61 18.57 -4.53
C SER A 254 30.69 17.51 -4.67
N VAL A 255 30.64 16.45 -3.84
CA VAL A 255 31.70 15.42 -3.78
C VAL A 255 31.23 14.05 -4.25
N THR A 256 29.92 13.81 -4.38
CA THR A 256 29.37 12.52 -4.81
C THR A 256 28.07 12.72 -5.59
N LYS A 257 27.75 11.77 -6.49
CA LYS A 257 26.42 11.66 -7.10
C LYS A 257 25.46 11.04 -6.10
N VAL A 258 24.20 11.50 -6.11
CA VAL A 258 23.20 11.03 -5.17
C VAL A 258 22.02 10.40 -5.90
N VAL A 259 21.57 9.25 -5.42
CA VAL A 259 20.31 8.60 -5.82
C VAL A 259 19.48 8.31 -4.57
N THR A 260 18.20 8.57 -4.63
CA THR A 260 17.25 8.32 -3.53
C THR A 260 15.85 8.10 -4.05
N GLY A 261 14.96 7.61 -3.19
CA GLY A 261 13.51 7.61 -3.45
C GLY A 261 12.97 9.04 -3.57
N LEU A 262 12.06 9.26 -4.51
CA LEU A 262 11.25 10.48 -4.51
C LEU A 262 10.43 10.48 -3.21
N ALA A 263 10.60 11.51 -2.42
CA ALA A 263 9.86 11.68 -1.17
C ALA A 263 8.38 12.03 -1.43
N ASP A 264 7.61 12.14 -0.37
CA ASP A 264 6.26 12.68 -0.44
C ASP A 264 6.25 14.13 -0.92
N ARG A 265 5.13 14.58 -1.48
CA ARG A 265 5.01 15.92 -2.07
C ARG A 265 5.30 17.05 -1.09
N ALA A 266 5.00 16.87 0.19
CA ALA A 266 5.29 17.85 1.22
C ALA A 266 6.80 18.16 1.35
N SER A 267 7.65 17.17 1.03
CA SER A 267 9.11 17.27 1.12
C SER A 267 9.78 17.83 -0.14
N TYR A 268 9.07 18.01 -1.27
CA TYR A 268 9.69 18.40 -2.55
C TYR A 268 10.44 19.73 -2.48
N ALA A 269 9.91 20.70 -1.73
CA ALA A 269 10.54 22.00 -1.58
C ALA A 269 11.95 21.92 -0.97
N THR A 270 12.21 20.94 -0.12
CA THR A 270 13.51 20.67 0.51
C THR A 270 14.59 20.35 -0.51
N PHE A 271 14.21 19.69 -1.61
CA PHE A 271 15.17 19.30 -2.64
C PHE A 271 15.54 20.42 -3.60
N LYS A 272 14.76 21.54 -3.62
CA LYS A 272 14.94 22.62 -4.61
C LYS A 272 16.40 23.10 -4.79
N PRO A 273 17.23 23.28 -3.74
CA PRO A 273 18.62 23.72 -3.93
C PRO A 273 19.50 22.68 -4.62
N VAL A 274 19.14 21.39 -4.56
CA VAL A 274 19.97 20.26 -5.03
C VAL A 274 19.24 19.35 -6.01
N GLU A 275 18.03 19.68 -6.44
CA GLU A 275 17.19 18.83 -7.28
C GLU A 275 17.87 18.36 -8.57
N SER A 276 18.71 19.21 -9.18
CA SER A 276 19.47 18.86 -10.39
C SER A 276 20.64 17.90 -10.16
N LYS A 277 21.02 17.64 -8.89
CA LYS A 277 22.13 16.78 -8.49
C LYS A 277 21.68 15.42 -7.98
N ILE A 278 20.37 15.16 -7.95
CA ILE A 278 19.76 13.94 -7.43
C ILE A 278 19.05 13.20 -8.55
N THR A 279 19.26 11.89 -8.63
CA THR A 279 18.43 10.99 -9.40
C THR A 279 17.37 10.39 -8.48
N PHE A 280 16.10 10.57 -8.82
CA PHE A 280 14.99 10.05 -8.03
C PHE A 280 14.42 8.78 -8.67
N LEU A 281 14.31 7.72 -7.89
CA LEU A 281 13.43 6.60 -8.18
C LEU A 281 12.05 6.84 -7.57
N SER A 282 11.02 6.36 -8.21
CA SER A 282 9.65 6.41 -7.66
C SER A 282 8.89 5.13 -8.00
N TYR A 283 8.09 4.69 -7.09
CA TYR A 283 7.18 3.55 -7.29
C TYR A 283 5.75 3.98 -7.65
N TYR A 284 5.52 5.28 -7.72
CA TYR A 284 4.29 5.85 -8.24
C TYR A 284 4.52 7.23 -8.86
N PHE A 285 3.96 7.43 -10.02
CA PHE A 285 3.94 8.72 -10.71
C PHE A 285 2.53 8.89 -11.29
N TYR A 286 1.63 9.56 -10.58
CA TYR A 286 0.19 9.52 -10.82
C TYR A 286 -0.26 9.90 -12.24
N GLN A 287 0.54 10.69 -12.97
CA GLN A 287 0.25 11.11 -14.34
C GLN A 287 0.61 10.07 -15.42
N ALA A 288 1.40 9.03 -15.07
CA ALA A 288 1.89 8.06 -16.04
C ALA A 288 0.93 6.89 -16.28
N PRO A 289 0.36 6.22 -15.26
CA PRO A 289 -0.54 5.08 -15.47
C PRO A 289 -1.85 5.51 -16.14
N LYS A 290 -2.32 4.65 -17.07
CA LYS A 290 -3.60 4.88 -17.78
C LYS A 290 -4.58 3.76 -17.44
N THR A 291 -4.89 3.63 -16.15
CA THR A 291 -5.84 2.64 -15.64
C THR A 291 -7.06 3.32 -15.03
N LYS A 292 -8.22 2.64 -15.09
CA LYS A 292 -9.44 3.13 -14.44
C LYS A 292 -9.26 3.30 -12.92
N ALA A 293 -8.43 2.44 -12.30
CA ALA A 293 -8.10 2.53 -10.89
C ALA A 293 -7.34 3.83 -10.57
N ASN A 294 -6.37 4.20 -11.41
CA ASN A 294 -5.63 5.47 -11.24
C ASN A 294 -6.52 6.69 -11.46
N ASP A 295 -7.34 6.66 -12.51
CA ASP A 295 -8.29 7.76 -12.77
C ASP A 295 -9.25 7.96 -11.59
N PHE A 296 -9.76 6.86 -11.02
CA PHE A 296 -10.66 6.91 -9.85
C PHE A 296 -9.95 7.50 -8.62
N LEU A 297 -8.72 7.06 -8.33
CA LEU A 297 -7.92 7.58 -7.21
C LEU A 297 -7.66 9.09 -7.39
N ILE A 298 -7.28 9.52 -8.59
CA ILE A 298 -7.05 10.94 -8.90
C ILE A 298 -8.33 11.75 -8.67
N ASP A 299 -9.46 11.29 -9.21
CA ASP A 299 -10.73 12.01 -9.11
C ASP A 299 -11.24 12.08 -7.67
N ALA A 300 -11.07 11.02 -6.89
CA ALA A 300 -11.46 10.99 -5.48
C ALA A 300 -10.65 12.00 -4.65
N LEU A 301 -9.33 12.01 -4.80
CA LEU A 301 -8.44 12.95 -4.09
C LEU A 301 -8.64 14.40 -4.57
N LYS A 302 -8.86 14.62 -5.87
CA LYS A 302 -9.15 15.93 -6.43
C LYS A 302 -10.42 16.57 -5.84
N LYS A 303 -11.46 15.78 -5.56
CA LYS A 303 -12.68 16.27 -4.87
C LYS A 303 -12.37 16.79 -3.47
N GLN A 304 -11.29 16.35 -2.86
CA GLN A 304 -10.80 16.80 -1.55
C GLN A 304 -9.75 17.93 -1.67
N GLY A 305 -9.46 18.42 -2.89
CA GLY A 305 -8.41 19.42 -3.14
C GLY A 305 -7.00 18.86 -3.02
N LYS A 306 -6.83 17.53 -3.12
CA LYS A 306 -5.55 16.82 -3.00
C LYS A 306 -5.07 16.28 -4.35
N VAL A 307 -3.80 15.90 -4.39
CA VAL A 307 -3.15 15.19 -5.49
C VAL A 307 -2.63 13.87 -4.94
N PRO A 308 -2.77 12.75 -5.68
CA PRO A 308 -2.24 11.47 -5.23
C PRO A 308 -0.75 11.54 -4.89
N ASP A 309 -0.38 10.89 -3.81
CA ASP A 309 1.00 10.79 -3.34
C ASP A 309 1.44 9.34 -3.24
N LEU A 310 2.64 9.11 -2.75
CA LEU A 310 3.36 7.84 -2.87
C LEU A 310 2.59 6.62 -2.33
N PHE A 311 1.93 6.75 -1.20
CA PHE A 311 1.35 5.60 -0.48
C PHE A 311 -0.17 5.45 -0.62
N ASP A 312 -0.83 6.41 -1.28
CA ASP A 312 -2.24 6.27 -1.64
C ASP A 312 -2.49 5.01 -2.50
N PRO A 313 -1.67 4.73 -3.55
CA PRO A 313 -1.89 3.53 -4.37
C PRO A 313 -1.66 2.24 -3.60
N ASP A 314 -0.76 2.19 -2.63
CA ASP A 314 -0.53 0.96 -1.85
C ASP A 314 -1.74 0.62 -0.96
N GLY A 315 -2.37 1.64 -0.36
CA GLY A 315 -3.63 1.47 0.36
C GLY A 315 -4.75 1.01 -0.57
N PHE A 316 -4.88 1.67 -1.70
CA PHE A 316 -5.87 1.32 -2.73
C PHE A 316 -5.75 -0.14 -3.18
N VAL A 317 -4.53 -0.58 -3.48
CA VAL A 317 -4.24 -1.96 -3.90
C VAL A 317 -4.55 -2.96 -2.78
N ALA A 318 -4.23 -2.65 -1.52
CA ALA A 318 -4.58 -3.50 -0.40
C ALA A 318 -6.09 -3.75 -0.32
N ALA A 319 -6.89 -2.70 -0.51
CA ALA A 319 -8.36 -2.83 -0.53
C ALA A 319 -8.86 -3.65 -1.75
N GLN A 320 -8.28 -3.43 -2.95
CA GLN A 320 -8.60 -4.25 -4.14
C GLN A 320 -8.31 -5.74 -3.88
N MET A 321 -7.15 -6.05 -3.27
CA MET A 321 -6.76 -7.42 -2.94
C MET A 321 -7.75 -8.06 -1.95
N ILE A 322 -8.15 -7.33 -0.92
CA ILE A 322 -9.11 -7.83 0.08
C ILE A 322 -10.46 -8.11 -0.56
N VAL A 323 -11.01 -7.17 -1.31
CA VAL A 323 -12.32 -7.35 -1.95
C VAL A 323 -12.28 -8.53 -2.92
N HIS A 324 -11.27 -8.62 -3.78
CA HIS A 324 -11.09 -9.76 -4.69
C HIS A 324 -11.00 -11.09 -3.94
N ALA A 325 -10.20 -11.14 -2.87
CA ALA A 325 -10.04 -12.36 -2.07
C ALA A 325 -11.35 -12.80 -1.43
N VAL A 326 -12.12 -11.86 -0.85
CA VAL A 326 -13.42 -12.13 -0.23
C VAL A 326 -14.45 -12.59 -1.26
N GLU A 327 -14.50 -11.95 -2.42
CA GLU A 327 -15.41 -12.34 -3.50
C GLU A 327 -15.14 -13.76 -4.01
N LYS A 328 -13.88 -14.11 -4.22
CA LYS A 328 -13.47 -15.42 -4.71
C LYS A 328 -13.63 -16.53 -3.66
N ALA A 329 -13.36 -16.20 -2.39
CA ALA A 329 -13.49 -17.13 -1.28
C ALA A 329 -14.94 -17.32 -0.83
N ASP A 330 -15.83 -16.41 -1.19
CA ASP A 330 -17.17 -16.27 -0.64
C ASP A 330 -17.15 -16.15 0.89
N GLY A 331 -16.32 -15.21 1.39
CA GLY A 331 -16.08 -14.95 2.80
C GLY A 331 -14.59 -14.76 3.14
N ASP A 332 -14.21 -15.08 4.37
CA ASP A 332 -12.88 -14.82 4.92
C ASP A 332 -12.06 -16.10 5.24
N ASP A 333 -12.42 -17.25 4.66
CA ASP A 333 -11.64 -18.47 4.81
C ASP A 333 -10.19 -18.26 4.35
N PRO A 334 -9.17 -18.42 5.23
CA PRO A 334 -7.80 -18.02 4.90
C PRO A 334 -7.17 -18.84 3.76
N ALA A 335 -7.51 -20.11 3.63
CA ALA A 335 -6.97 -20.93 2.55
C ALA A 335 -7.53 -20.50 1.19
N LYS A 336 -8.81 -20.12 1.14
CA LYS A 336 -9.45 -19.66 -0.08
C LYS A 336 -9.02 -18.22 -0.43
N THR A 337 -8.92 -17.32 0.56
CA THR A 337 -8.52 -15.93 0.33
C THR A 337 -7.07 -15.83 -0.14
N THR A 338 -6.15 -16.62 0.41
CA THR A 338 -4.76 -16.69 -0.06
C THR A 338 -4.68 -17.30 -1.46
N ALA A 339 -5.39 -18.40 -1.72
CA ALA A 339 -5.42 -19.02 -3.06
C ALA A 339 -5.96 -18.07 -4.14
N ALA A 340 -6.92 -17.21 -3.81
CA ALA A 340 -7.50 -16.24 -4.74
C ALA A 340 -6.51 -15.17 -5.21
N LEU A 341 -5.48 -14.88 -4.43
CA LEU A 341 -4.48 -13.86 -4.74
C LEU A 341 -3.30 -14.39 -5.55
N ASN A 342 -3.06 -15.71 -5.56
CA ASN A 342 -1.94 -16.31 -6.29
C ASN A 342 -2.09 -16.09 -7.80
N ASP A 343 -1.03 -15.56 -8.41
CA ASP A 343 -0.94 -15.26 -9.86
C ASP A 343 -2.05 -14.32 -10.37
N TRP A 344 -2.70 -13.60 -9.47
CA TRP A 344 -3.71 -12.62 -9.85
C TRP A 344 -3.07 -11.39 -10.48
N SER A 345 -3.55 -11.04 -11.68
CA SER A 345 -3.13 -9.84 -12.41
C SER A 345 -4.31 -8.87 -12.54
N PHE A 346 -4.08 -7.61 -12.23
CA PHE A 346 -5.14 -6.58 -12.18
C PHE A 346 -4.62 -5.20 -12.55
N ASP A 347 -5.54 -4.31 -12.88
CA ASP A 347 -5.24 -2.90 -13.10
C ASP A 347 -5.31 -2.15 -11.76
N ALA A 348 -4.17 -1.61 -11.37
CA ALA A 348 -3.97 -0.85 -10.14
C ALA A 348 -3.68 0.63 -10.47
N PRO A 349 -3.68 1.53 -9.47
CA PRO A 349 -3.29 2.92 -9.70
C PRO A 349 -1.87 3.06 -10.25
N LYS A 350 -0.95 2.17 -9.92
CA LYS A 350 0.44 2.20 -10.41
C LYS A 350 0.60 1.62 -11.82
N GLY A 351 -0.42 0.99 -12.37
CA GLY A 351 -0.41 0.31 -13.65
C GLY A 351 -0.91 -1.12 -13.55
N ARG A 352 -0.54 -1.98 -14.50
CA ARG A 352 -0.81 -3.42 -14.43
C ARG A 352 0.09 -4.04 -13.37
N GLU A 353 -0.51 -4.69 -12.39
CA GLU A 353 0.20 -5.41 -11.33
C GLU A 353 -0.11 -6.91 -11.39
N THR A 354 0.85 -7.74 -10.96
CA THR A 354 0.69 -9.19 -10.84
C THR A 354 1.28 -9.65 -9.53
N ILE A 355 0.52 -10.40 -8.76
CA ILE A 355 1.01 -11.09 -7.57
C ILE A 355 1.63 -12.40 -8.02
N ARG A 356 2.95 -12.57 -7.85
CA ARG A 356 3.63 -13.80 -8.21
C ARG A 356 3.33 -14.89 -7.18
N GLY A 357 2.66 -15.98 -7.61
CA GLY A 357 2.19 -17.02 -6.69
C GLY A 357 3.27 -17.79 -5.95
N SER A 358 4.52 -17.81 -6.46
CA SER A 358 5.61 -18.57 -5.84
C SER A 358 6.20 -17.93 -4.58
N ASP A 359 6.01 -16.61 -4.39
CA ASP A 359 6.64 -15.85 -3.29
C ASP A 359 5.85 -14.60 -2.87
N HIS A 360 4.70 -14.35 -3.48
CA HIS A 360 3.82 -13.21 -3.24
C HIS A 360 4.46 -11.84 -3.45
N ALA A 361 5.54 -11.77 -4.25
CA ALA A 361 6.07 -10.50 -4.73
C ALA A 361 5.05 -9.83 -5.67
N VAL A 362 4.88 -8.51 -5.56
CA VAL A 362 4.09 -7.75 -6.52
C VAL A 362 4.99 -7.26 -7.64
N LEU A 363 4.73 -7.75 -8.85
CA LEU A 363 5.36 -7.28 -10.06
C LEU A 363 4.60 -6.06 -10.56
N GLN A 364 5.23 -4.90 -10.52
CA GLN A 364 4.63 -3.60 -10.81
C GLN A 364 5.57 -2.70 -11.60
N PRO A 365 5.06 -1.75 -12.40
CA PRO A 365 5.88 -0.73 -13.02
C PRO A 365 6.57 0.15 -11.96
N MET A 366 7.76 0.63 -12.30
CA MET A 366 8.52 1.59 -11.50
C MET A 366 8.90 2.80 -12.35
N TYR A 367 9.32 3.90 -11.72
CA TYR A 367 9.52 5.16 -12.41
C TYR A 367 10.85 5.79 -12.03
N LEU A 368 11.50 6.44 -13.00
CA LEU A 368 12.53 7.43 -12.75
C LEU A 368 11.91 8.81 -12.88
N ALA A 369 12.22 9.67 -11.94
CA ALA A 369 11.73 11.03 -11.89
C ALA A 369 12.88 12.03 -11.66
N LYS A 370 12.63 13.28 -11.97
CA LYS A 370 13.42 14.44 -11.54
C LYS A 370 12.48 15.49 -10.97
N LEU A 371 12.99 16.34 -10.13
CA LEU A 371 12.30 17.54 -9.70
C LEU A 371 12.77 18.74 -10.55
N SER A 372 11.88 19.67 -10.80
CA SER A 372 12.16 20.94 -11.48
C SER A 372 11.29 22.03 -10.87
N GLY A 373 11.89 22.90 -10.06
CA GLY A 373 11.17 23.90 -9.28
C GLY A 373 10.21 23.29 -8.25
N SER A 374 10.58 22.15 -7.68
CA SER A 374 9.76 21.34 -6.76
C SER A 374 8.56 20.63 -7.41
N GLU A 375 8.53 20.56 -8.75
CA GLU A 375 7.53 19.76 -9.46
C GLU A 375 8.15 18.48 -10.02
N PRO A 376 7.51 17.32 -9.81
CA PRO A 376 8.03 16.07 -10.31
C PRO A 376 7.80 15.95 -11.82
N GLN A 377 8.82 15.50 -12.52
CA GLN A 377 8.78 15.22 -13.96
C GLN A 377 9.18 13.77 -14.20
N LEU A 378 8.38 13.05 -14.97
CA LEU A 378 8.68 11.68 -15.38
C LEU A 378 9.89 11.68 -16.32
N VAL A 379 10.88 10.85 -16.00
CA VAL A 379 12.06 10.59 -16.83
C VAL A 379 11.88 9.30 -17.64
N LYS A 380 11.49 8.22 -16.97
CA LYS A 380 11.29 6.91 -17.59
C LYS A 380 10.26 6.10 -16.78
N THR A 381 9.41 5.36 -17.47
CA THR A 381 8.66 4.25 -16.92
C THR A 381 9.43 2.97 -17.19
N LEU A 382 9.56 2.12 -16.19
CA LEU A 382 10.17 0.80 -16.26
C LEU A 382 9.08 -0.25 -16.12
N ASP A 383 9.06 -1.21 -17.05
CA ASP A 383 8.10 -2.29 -16.99
C ASP A 383 8.36 -3.19 -15.77
N ALA A 384 7.30 -3.83 -15.28
CA ALA A 384 7.36 -4.70 -14.11
C ALA A 384 8.46 -5.76 -14.21
N ASN A 385 8.67 -6.33 -15.41
CA ASN A 385 9.69 -7.35 -15.63
C ASN A 385 11.13 -6.81 -15.65
N GLU A 386 11.32 -5.52 -15.99
CA GLU A 386 12.66 -4.91 -16.00
C GLU A 386 13.25 -4.77 -14.58
N VAL A 387 12.38 -4.72 -13.57
CA VAL A 387 12.73 -4.46 -12.17
C VAL A 387 12.22 -5.55 -11.23
N ALA A 388 11.76 -6.68 -11.77
CA ALA A 388 11.24 -7.79 -11.00
C ALA A 388 12.31 -8.35 -10.03
N PRO A 389 12.00 -8.57 -8.75
CA PRO A 389 12.92 -9.24 -7.85
C PRO A 389 13.11 -10.69 -8.28
N PRO A 390 14.31 -11.28 -8.06
CA PRO A 390 14.52 -12.70 -8.26
C PRO A 390 13.46 -13.51 -7.50
N PRO A 391 12.94 -14.61 -8.08
CA PRO A 391 11.99 -15.47 -7.37
C PRO A 391 12.60 -16.03 -6.07
N HIS A 392 11.83 -15.98 -5.00
CA HIS A 392 12.18 -16.56 -3.70
C HIS A 392 11.05 -17.51 -3.25
N PRO A 393 10.93 -18.71 -3.86
CA PRO A 393 9.83 -19.63 -3.58
C PRO A 393 9.77 -20.03 -2.11
N PHE A 394 8.55 -20.22 -1.60
CA PHE A 394 8.33 -20.76 -0.24
C PHE A 394 9.11 -22.05 -0.02
N LYS A 395 9.61 -22.20 1.19
CA LYS A 395 10.34 -23.39 1.64
C LYS A 395 9.40 -24.53 2.00
#